data_2cdac39a865721ff07e2afa0bc6db5f0
#
_entry.id   2cdac39a865721ff07e2afa0bc6db5f0
#
_cell.length_a   1.000
_cell.length_b   1.000
_cell.length_c   1.000
_cell.angle_alpha   90.00
_cell.angle_beta   90.00
_cell.angle_gamma   90.00
#
_symmetry.space_group_name_H-M   'P 1'
#
loop_
_entity.id
_entity.type
_entity.pdbx_description
1 polymer ?
#
loop_
_entity_poly.entity_id
_entity_poly.type
_entity_poly.pdbx_seq_one_letter_code
_entity_poly.pdbx_strand_id
1 'polypeptide(L)'
;MNDAGIIDLYWQRSERAIPETENAYGPYCHTVAYNLLRNAEDAEESVNDTWLAAWNAMPPERPNSLKAFLGRITRNISVTRLRRSGSQKRGGGEASLAIDELSECLPGGSDPARTAENRELLRSIDAFLSLLPERERVIFLGRYFYALTAEEIAARLGMKTAAVKTSLYRTRKRLAQKLEEEGC
;
A
#
# COMPACT_ATOMS: atom_id res chain seq x y z
N MET A 1 -1.08 16.39 17.58
CA MET A 1 -0.56 17.37 16.57
C MET A 1 -1.22 17.07 15.23
N ASN A 2 -1.39 18.07 14.33
CA ASN A 2 -1.89 17.82 12.96
C ASN A 2 -0.75 17.44 12.00
N ASP A 3 -1.10 16.93 10.81
CA ASP A 3 -0.12 16.47 9.79
C ASP A 3 0.92 17.54 9.44
N ALA A 4 0.48 18.79 9.23
CA ALA A 4 1.37 19.89 8.90
C ALA A 4 2.43 20.14 9.97
N GLY A 5 2.03 20.13 11.25
CA GLY A 5 2.95 20.30 12.37
C GLY A 5 3.97 19.16 12.49
N ILE A 6 3.55 17.90 12.22
CA ILE A 6 4.48 16.77 12.22
C ILE A 6 5.47 16.90 11.03
N ILE A 7 4.99 17.25 9.84
CA ILE A 7 5.84 17.46 8.67
C ILE A 7 6.87 18.58 8.92
N ASP A 8 6.46 19.66 9.58
CA ASP A 8 7.37 20.76 9.93
C ASP A 8 8.48 20.32 10.88
N LEU A 9 8.20 19.41 11.82
CA LEU A 9 9.24 18.80 12.67
C LEU A 9 10.28 18.03 11.87
N TYR A 10 9.88 17.27 10.83
CA TYR A 10 10.83 16.58 9.93
C TYR A 10 11.70 17.58 9.17
N TRP A 11 11.10 18.67 8.68
CA TRP A 11 11.82 19.72 7.94
C TRP A 11 12.81 20.46 8.82
N GLN A 12 12.50 20.62 10.10
CA GLN A 12 13.38 21.22 11.12
C GLN A 12 14.41 20.24 11.67
N ARG A 13 14.40 18.97 11.22
CA ARG A 13 15.23 17.89 11.77
C ARG A 13 15.09 17.75 13.30
N SER A 14 13.90 17.97 13.80
CA SER A 14 13.60 17.85 15.22
C SER A 14 13.48 16.39 15.64
N GLU A 15 14.15 16.00 16.72
CA GLU A 15 14.04 14.67 17.32
C GLU A 15 12.60 14.29 17.72
N ARG A 16 11.72 15.28 17.88
CA ARG A 16 10.30 15.05 18.17
C ARG A 16 9.51 14.53 16.98
N ALA A 17 10.01 14.61 15.76
CA ALA A 17 9.27 14.20 14.56
C ALA A 17 8.86 12.73 14.62
N ILE A 18 9.76 11.83 14.98
CA ILE A 18 9.49 10.38 15.04
C ILE A 18 8.49 10.04 16.14
N PRO A 19 8.68 10.45 17.42
CA PRO A 19 7.70 10.17 18.47
C PRO A 19 6.29 10.72 18.19
N GLU A 20 6.18 11.91 17.61
CA GLU A 20 4.87 12.48 17.25
C GLU A 20 4.22 11.70 16.09
N THR A 21 5.01 11.22 15.14
CA THR A 21 4.52 10.36 14.04
C THR A 21 4.06 9.01 14.57
N GLU A 22 4.83 8.38 15.43
CA GLU A 22 4.51 7.09 16.04
C GLU A 22 3.22 7.18 16.87
N ASN A 23 3.08 8.21 17.68
CA ASN A 23 1.87 8.45 18.46
C ASN A 23 0.62 8.64 17.58
N ALA A 24 0.75 9.34 16.45
CA ALA A 24 -0.37 9.61 15.56
C ALA A 24 -0.69 8.44 14.60
N TYR A 25 0.31 7.72 14.11
CA TYR A 25 0.19 6.79 13.00
C TYR A 25 0.74 5.38 13.27
N GLY A 26 1.34 5.11 14.43
CA GLY A 26 1.88 3.80 14.79
C GLY A 26 0.88 2.66 14.62
N PRO A 27 -0.33 2.73 15.23
CA PRO A 27 -1.34 1.68 15.06
C PRO A 27 -1.78 1.47 13.61
N TYR A 28 -1.84 2.53 12.80
CA TYR A 28 -2.18 2.46 11.39
C TYR A 28 -1.08 1.75 10.58
N CYS A 29 0.18 2.17 10.73
CA CYS A 29 1.32 1.55 10.05
C CYS A 29 1.48 0.08 10.47
N HIS A 30 1.33 -0.22 11.76
CA HIS A 30 1.36 -1.60 12.26
C HIS A 30 0.26 -2.45 11.62
N THR A 31 -0.96 -1.93 11.48
CA THR A 31 -2.06 -2.64 10.81
C THR A 31 -1.73 -2.94 9.35
N VAL A 32 -1.16 -1.98 8.61
CA VAL A 32 -0.72 -2.17 7.22
C VAL A 32 0.36 -3.26 7.14
N ALA A 33 1.39 -3.18 7.97
CA ALA A 33 2.48 -4.16 7.99
C ALA A 33 2.00 -5.57 8.39
N TYR A 34 1.22 -5.67 9.48
CA TYR A 34 0.73 -6.94 9.98
C TYR A 34 -0.20 -7.66 9.00
N ASN A 35 -1.07 -6.92 8.31
CA ASN A 35 -1.95 -7.53 7.29
C ASN A 35 -1.16 -8.18 6.15
N LEU A 36 -0.01 -7.62 5.79
CA LEU A 36 0.88 -8.16 4.76
C LEU A 36 1.73 -9.32 5.27
N LEU A 37 2.34 -9.17 6.44
CA LEU A 37 3.37 -10.07 6.94
C LEU A 37 2.82 -11.21 7.80
N ARG A 38 1.67 -10.99 8.46
CA ARG A 38 1.02 -11.93 9.40
C ARG A 38 1.98 -12.42 10.52
N ASN A 39 2.98 -11.61 10.83
CA ASN A 39 3.95 -11.80 11.89
C ASN A 39 4.12 -10.48 12.63
N ALA A 40 4.02 -10.50 13.96
CA ALA A 40 4.05 -9.28 14.79
C ALA A 40 5.45 -8.65 14.83
N GLU A 41 6.51 -9.47 14.96
CA GLU A 41 7.90 -9.00 15.01
C GLU A 41 8.31 -8.35 13.69
N ASP A 42 8.02 -9.02 12.56
CA ASP A 42 8.28 -8.47 11.23
C ASP A 42 7.48 -7.20 10.96
N ALA A 43 6.26 -7.10 11.49
CA ALA A 43 5.43 -5.91 11.36
C ALA A 43 6.01 -4.74 12.16
N GLU A 44 6.43 -4.97 13.39
CA GLU A 44 7.06 -3.95 14.25
C GLU A 44 8.36 -3.44 13.63
N GLU A 45 9.21 -4.34 13.14
CA GLU A 45 10.44 -3.98 12.45
C GLU A 45 10.15 -3.15 11.18
N SER A 46 9.13 -3.52 10.39
CA SER A 46 8.72 -2.75 9.20
C SER A 46 8.19 -1.35 9.55
N VAL A 47 7.55 -1.20 10.71
CA VAL A 47 7.13 0.11 11.23
C VAL A 47 8.33 0.95 11.61
N ASN A 48 9.32 0.38 12.31
CA ASN A 48 10.55 1.09 12.66
C ASN A 48 11.34 1.53 11.41
N ASP A 49 11.44 0.65 10.41
CA ASP A 49 12.04 0.98 9.11
C ASP A 49 11.26 2.10 8.40
N THR A 50 9.94 2.19 8.60
CA THR A 50 9.11 3.27 8.06
C THR A 50 9.47 4.63 8.63
N TRP A 51 9.75 4.70 9.93
CA TRP A 51 10.19 5.96 10.59
C TRP A 51 11.52 6.45 10.04
N LEU A 52 12.47 5.54 9.88
CA LEU A 52 13.77 5.86 9.28
C LEU A 52 13.64 6.31 7.82
N ALA A 53 12.81 5.62 7.03
CA ALA A 53 12.58 5.99 5.64
C ALA A 53 11.87 7.36 5.52
N ALA A 54 10.89 7.64 6.38
CA ALA A 54 10.22 8.94 6.44
C ALA A 54 11.19 10.07 6.83
N TRP A 55 12.07 9.82 7.81
CA TRP A 55 13.12 10.76 8.21
C TRP A 55 14.07 11.09 7.06
N ASN A 56 14.46 10.09 6.28
CA ASN A 56 15.36 10.29 5.16
C ASN A 56 14.69 10.96 3.94
N ALA A 57 13.39 10.76 3.78
CA ALA A 57 12.64 11.34 2.66
C ALA A 57 12.23 12.81 2.92
N MET A 58 12.00 13.21 4.16
CA MET A 58 11.60 14.56 4.55
C MET A 58 12.71 15.30 5.28
N PRO A 59 13.29 16.41 4.73
CA PRO A 59 13.13 16.93 3.38
C PRO A 59 13.89 16.08 2.34
N PRO A 60 13.64 16.23 1.02
CA PRO A 60 12.88 17.34 0.40
C PRO A 60 11.38 17.08 0.20
N GLU A 61 10.90 15.86 0.43
CA GLU A 61 9.48 15.56 0.23
C GLU A 61 8.60 16.28 1.27
N ARG A 62 7.46 16.85 0.80
CA ARG A 62 6.44 17.48 1.65
C ARG A 62 5.07 16.92 1.25
N PRO A 63 4.65 15.80 1.85
CA PRO A 63 3.42 15.12 1.44
C PRO A 63 2.17 15.94 1.80
N ASN A 64 1.17 15.92 0.91
CA ASN A 64 -0.15 16.52 1.16
C ASN A 64 -0.97 15.72 2.20
N SER A 65 -0.69 14.43 2.36
CA SER A 65 -1.28 13.54 3.36
C SER A 65 -0.18 12.69 3.97
N LEU A 66 0.13 12.96 5.23
CA LEU A 66 1.15 12.20 5.96
C LEU A 66 0.72 10.74 6.13
N LYS A 67 -0.58 10.50 6.39
CA LYS A 67 -1.14 9.14 6.47
C LYS A 67 -0.90 8.33 5.20
N ALA A 68 -1.20 8.88 4.02
CA ALA A 68 -1.02 8.19 2.75
C ALA A 68 0.47 7.96 2.45
N PHE A 69 1.32 8.93 2.77
CA PHE A 69 2.76 8.85 2.60
C PHE A 69 3.38 7.72 3.44
N LEU A 70 3.08 7.69 4.74
CA LEU A 70 3.56 6.65 5.66
C LEU A 70 3.02 5.27 5.28
N GLY A 71 1.72 5.17 4.94
CA GLY A 71 1.11 3.91 4.51
C GLY A 71 1.78 3.34 3.26
N ARG A 72 2.17 4.18 2.29
CA ARG A 72 2.93 3.77 1.10
C ARG A 72 4.30 3.23 1.48
N ILE A 73 5.04 3.92 2.33
CA ILE A 73 6.37 3.50 2.80
C ILE A 73 6.27 2.16 3.52
N THR A 74 5.39 2.06 4.52
CA THR A 74 5.17 0.84 5.31
C THR A 74 4.84 -0.35 4.41
N ARG A 75 3.91 -0.15 3.46
CA ARG A 75 3.52 -1.18 2.51
C ARG A 75 4.71 -1.65 1.66
N ASN A 76 5.48 -0.72 1.10
CA ASN A 76 6.62 -1.06 0.24
C ASN A 76 7.70 -1.86 1.00
N ILE A 77 8.01 -1.47 2.23
CA ILE A 77 8.92 -2.18 3.12
C ILE A 77 8.39 -3.59 3.40
N SER A 78 7.12 -3.71 3.79
CA SER A 78 6.48 -4.98 4.12
C SER A 78 6.41 -5.92 2.90
N VAL A 79 6.10 -5.42 1.71
CA VAL A 79 6.11 -6.21 0.47
C VAL A 79 7.52 -6.70 0.13
N THR A 80 8.53 -5.83 0.29
CA THR A 80 9.93 -6.22 0.06
C THR A 80 10.37 -7.33 1.03
N ARG A 81 10.00 -7.21 2.31
CA ARG A 81 10.25 -8.21 3.34
C ARG A 81 9.54 -9.53 3.04
N LEU A 82 8.26 -9.47 2.67
CA LEU A 82 7.47 -10.63 2.27
C LEU A 82 8.09 -11.39 1.08
N ARG A 83 8.55 -10.66 0.06
CA ARG A 83 9.23 -11.27 -1.10
C ARG A 83 10.53 -11.96 -0.72
N ARG A 84 11.31 -11.39 0.19
CA ARG A 84 12.55 -12.00 0.70
C ARG A 84 12.29 -13.25 1.52
N SER A 85 11.28 -13.25 2.40
CA SER A 85 10.89 -14.41 3.20
C SER A 85 10.23 -15.50 2.36
N GLY A 86 9.43 -15.15 1.37
CA GLY A 86 8.75 -16.07 0.44
C GLY A 86 9.69 -16.86 -0.46
N SER A 87 10.89 -16.35 -0.74
CA SER A 87 11.94 -17.11 -1.43
C SER A 87 12.48 -18.28 -0.60
N GLN A 88 12.28 -18.29 0.73
CA GLN A 88 12.72 -19.34 1.64
C GLN A 88 11.63 -20.34 2.03
N LYS A 89 10.33 -19.99 1.90
CA LYS A 89 9.21 -20.88 2.23
C LYS A 89 8.21 -20.92 1.07
N ARG A 90 8.13 -22.04 0.38
CA ARG A 90 7.06 -22.35 -0.60
C ARG A 90 5.71 -22.37 0.13
N GLY A 91 4.93 -21.33 -0.03
CA GLY A 91 3.60 -21.18 0.56
C GLY A 91 3.24 -19.70 0.64
N GLY A 92 2.97 -19.09 -0.52
CA GLY A 92 2.55 -17.69 -0.57
C GLY A 92 1.22 -17.50 0.15
N GLY A 93 1.20 -16.75 1.25
CA GLY A 93 -0.02 -16.37 1.93
C GLY A 93 -0.89 -15.44 1.07
N GLU A 94 -2.09 -15.10 1.57
CA GLU A 94 -3.08 -14.24 0.88
C GLU A 94 -2.49 -12.91 0.34
N ALA A 95 -1.50 -12.35 1.02
CA ALA A 95 -0.82 -11.14 0.57
C ALA A 95 0.02 -11.36 -0.69
N SER A 96 0.70 -12.51 -0.81
CA SER A 96 1.42 -12.89 -2.02
C SER A 96 0.46 -13.08 -3.18
N LEU A 97 -0.65 -13.80 -2.95
CA LEU A 97 -1.70 -13.98 -3.96
C LEU A 97 -2.28 -12.65 -4.44
N ALA A 98 -2.53 -11.70 -3.54
CA ALA A 98 -3.04 -10.38 -3.91
C ALA A 98 -2.03 -9.59 -4.77
N ILE A 99 -0.74 -9.69 -4.46
CA ILE A 99 0.32 -9.05 -5.25
C ILE A 99 0.40 -9.69 -6.65
N ASP A 100 0.34 -11.01 -6.73
CA ASP A 100 0.38 -11.75 -7.99
C ASP A 100 -0.85 -11.43 -8.85
N GLU A 101 -2.06 -11.45 -8.25
CA GLU A 101 -3.31 -11.05 -8.92
C GLU A 101 -3.24 -9.63 -9.51
N LEU A 102 -2.62 -8.68 -8.81
CA LEU A 102 -2.47 -7.31 -9.30
C LEU A 102 -1.39 -7.23 -10.37
N SER A 103 -0.30 -7.96 -10.23
CA SER A 103 0.82 -7.98 -11.18
C SER A 103 0.40 -8.51 -12.55
N GLU A 104 -0.56 -9.45 -12.62
CA GLU A 104 -1.14 -9.94 -13.89
C GLU A 104 -1.88 -8.84 -14.67
N CYS A 105 -2.29 -7.75 -14.00
CA CYS A 105 -3.01 -6.64 -14.62
C CYS A 105 -2.08 -5.48 -15.02
N LEU A 106 -0.79 -5.54 -14.64
CA LEU A 106 0.16 -4.48 -14.91
C LEU A 106 1.03 -4.84 -16.11
N PRO A 107 1.22 -3.92 -17.07
CA PRO A 107 2.07 -4.18 -18.23
C PRO A 107 3.53 -4.38 -17.82
N GLY A 108 4.12 -5.46 -18.29
CA GLY A 108 5.54 -5.81 -18.24
C GLY A 108 6.22 -5.60 -16.88
N GLY A 109 6.56 -6.68 -16.18
CA GLY A 109 7.14 -6.72 -14.84
C GLY A 109 7.93 -5.48 -14.45
N SER A 110 7.48 -4.81 -13.42
CA SER A 110 8.04 -3.53 -12.94
C SER A 110 9.50 -3.68 -12.54
N ASP A 111 10.40 -3.26 -13.42
CA ASP A 111 11.80 -3.06 -13.08
C ASP A 111 11.91 -1.81 -12.18
N PRO A 112 12.44 -1.94 -10.96
CA PRO A 112 12.61 -0.79 -10.04
C PRO A 112 13.48 0.33 -10.64
N ALA A 113 14.29 0.06 -11.67
CA ALA A 113 15.17 1.02 -12.32
C ALA A 113 14.42 2.01 -13.25
N ARG A 114 13.18 1.76 -13.63
CA ARG A 114 12.38 2.61 -14.52
C ARG A 114 11.54 3.65 -13.78
N THR A 115 12.18 4.60 -13.14
CA THR A 115 11.53 5.57 -12.24
C THR A 115 10.52 6.49 -12.92
N ALA A 116 10.69 6.82 -14.19
CA ALA A 116 9.78 7.72 -14.94
C ALA A 116 8.51 6.97 -15.36
N GLU A 117 8.63 5.79 -15.94
CA GLU A 117 7.51 4.92 -16.35
C GLU A 117 6.68 4.49 -15.13
N ASN A 118 7.34 4.19 -14.00
CA ASN A 118 6.66 3.89 -12.74
C ASN A 118 5.84 5.06 -12.19
N ARG A 119 6.26 6.32 -12.42
CA ARG A 119 5.48 7.49 -12.00
C ARG A 119 4.23 7.69 -12.85
N GLU A 120 4.33 7.44 -14.13
CA GLU A 120 3.19 7.53 -15.06
C GLU A 120 2.16 6.44 -14.75
N LEU A 121 2.60 5.20 -14.61
CA LEU A 121 1.77 4.08 -14.18
C LEU A 121 1.05 4.37 -12.85
N LEU A 122 1.74 4.92 -11.85
CA LEU A 122 1.12 5.27 -10.58
C LEU A 122 0.06 6.36 -10.73
N ARG A 123 0.29 7.38 -11.58
CA ARG A 123 -0.72 8.41 -11.87
C ARG A 123 -1.95 7.84 -12.55
N SER A 124 -1.78 6.92 -13.49
CA SER A 124 -2.88 6.23 -14.17
C SER A 124 -3.71 5.38 -13.20
N ILE A 125 -3.05 4.67 -12.29
CA ILE A 125 -3.72 3.90 -11.23
C ILE A 125 -4.48 4.83 -10.28
N ASP A 126 -3.88 5.92 -9.83
CA ASP A 126 -4.53 6.89 -8.93
C ASP A 126 -5.75 7.54 -9.60
N ALA A 127 -5.63 7.93 -10.87
CA ALA A 127 -6.73 8.46 -11.66
C ALA A 127 -7.85 7.43 -11.81
N PHE A 128 -7.52 6.16 -12.10
CA PHE A 128 -8.49 5.08 -12.18
C PHE A 128 -9.23 4.88 -10.86
N LEU A 129 -8.51 4.81 -9.74
CA LEU A 129 -9.11 4.61 -8.42
C LEU A 129 -10.03 5.76 -8.02
N SER A 130 -9.68 7.00 -8.41
CA SER A 130 -10.52 8.18 -8.13
C SER A 130 -11.86 8.14 -8.84
N LEU A 131 -11.94 7.51 -10.01
CA LEU A 131 -13.16 7.36 -10.83
C LEU A 131 -14.03 6.18 -10.41
N LEU A 132 -13.52 5.26 -9.58
CA LEU A 132 -14.28 4.13 -9.09
C LEU A 132 -15.40 4.59 -8.13
N PRO A 133 -16.58 3.96 -8.18
CA PRO A 133 -17.56 4.06 -7.11
C PRO A 133 -16.90 3.75 -5.75
N GLU A 134 -17.29 4.47 -4.71
CA GLU A 134 -16.67 4.35 -3.39
C GLU A 134 -16.56 2.90 -2.91
N ARG A 135 -17.62 2.12 -3.08
CA ARG A 135 -17.66 0.71 -2.68
C ARG A 135 -16.65 -0.16 -3.42
N GLU A 136 -16.51 0.01 -4.73
CA GLU A 136 -15.52 -0.73 -5.54
C GLU A 136 -14.10 -0.33 -5.15
N ARG A 137 -13.86 0.97 -4.92
CA ARG A 137 -12.59 1.50 -4.45
C ARG A 137 -12.20 0.94 -3.08
N VAL A 138 -13.13 0.89 -2.13
CA VAL A 138 -12.90 0.30 -0.80
C VAL A 138 -12.55 -1.18 -0.90
N ILE A 139 -13.26 -1.95 -1.74
CA ILE A 139 -12.98 -3.37 -1.98
C ILE A 139 -11.57 -3.53 -2.58
N PHE A 140 -11.24 -2.75 -3.59
CA PHE A 140 -9.94 -2.80 -4.27
C PHE A 140 -8.78 -2.45 -3.31
N LEU A 141 -8.88 -1.34 -2.58
CA LEU A 141 -7.88 -0.95 -1.60
C LEU A 141 -7.77 -1.96 -0.45
N GLY A 142 -8.90 -2.51 0.01
CA GLY A 142 -8.93 -3.58 1.00
C GLY A 142 -8.07 -4.77 0.58
N ARG A 143 -8.23 -5.23 -0.65
CA ARG A 143 -7.50 -6.38 -1.17
C ARG A 143 -6.03 -6.06 -1.45
N TYR A 144 -5.76 -5.01 -2.25
CA TYR A 144 -4.44 -4.79 -2.83
C TYR A 144 -3.54 -3.86 -2.02
N PHE A 145 -4.12 -2.97 -1.22
CA PHE A 145 -3.33 -2.11 -0.34
C PHE A 145 -3.22 -2.68 1.08
N TYR A 146 -4.34 -3.13 1.65
CA TYR A 146 -4.37 -3.67 3.02
C TYR A 146 -4.20 -5.19 3.11
N ALA A 147 -4.07 -5.89 1.99
CA ALA A 147 -3.91 -7.34 1.89
C ALA A 147 -4.98 -8.15 2.67
N LEU A 148 -6.21 -7.64 2.69
CA LEU A 148 -7.34 -8.34 3.31
C LEU A 148 -7.81 -9.49 2.41
N THR A 149 -8.31 -10.57 3.02
CA THR A 149 -8.99 -11.64 2.28
C THR A 149 -10.35 -11.16 1.76
N ALA A 150 -10.88 -11.84 0.75
CA ALA A 150 -12.23 -11.54 0.26
C ALA A 150 -13.30 -11.74 1.36
N GLU A 151 -13.08 -12.68 2.25
CA GLU A 151 -13.90 -12.98 3.42
C GLU A 151 -13.88 -11.83 4.44
N GLU A 152 -12.69 -11.31 4.77
CA GLU A 152 -12.51 -10.16 5.68
C GLU A 152 -13.17 -8.88 5.12
N ILE A 153 -13.04 -8.63 3.80
CA ILE A 153 -13.69 -7.51 3.12
C ILE A 153 -15.21 -7.68 3.15
N ALA A 154 -15.70 -8.88 2.84
CA ALA A 154 -17.12 -9.20 2.84
C ALA A 154 -17.74 -8.98 4.23
N ALA A 155 -17.08 -9.45 5.28
CA ALA A 155 -17.53 -9.27 6.67
C ALA A 155 -17.60 -7.77 7.05
N ARG A 156 -16.61 -6.96 6.68
CA ARG A 156 -16.56 -5.52 6.99
C ARG A 156 -17.63 -4.71 6.25
N LEU A 157 -17.99 -5.14 5.04
CA LEU A 157 -18.95 -4.43 4.17
C LEU A 157 -20.38 -5.00 4.22
N GLY A 158 -20.61 -6.06 5.02
CA GLY A 158 -21.90 -6.75 5.05
C GLY A 158 -22.28 -7.37 3.70
N MET A 159 -21.30 -7.91 2.97
CA MET A 159 -21.48 -8.48 1.62
C MET A 159 -21.27 -9.99 1.62
N LYS A 160 -21.75 -10.64 0.52
CA LYS A 160 -21.35 -12.02 0.22
C LYS A 160 -19.93 -12.05 -0.34
N THR A 161 -19.09 -12.99 0.08
CA THR A 161 -17.73 -13.18 -0.45
C THR A 161 -17.69 -13.29 -1.97
N ALA A 162 -18.65 -14.00 -2.58
CA ALA A 162 -18.75 -14.12 -4.03
C ALA A 162 -18.93 -12.74 -4.71
N ALA A 163 -19.66 -11.81 -4.10
CA ALA A 163 -19.85 -10.47 -4.64
C ALA A 163 -18.55 -9.66 -4.59
N VAL A 164 -17.76 -9.81 -3.50
CA VAL A 164 -16.43 -9.20 -3.38
C VAL A 164 -15.48 -9.74 -4.47
N LYS A 165 -15.40 -11.07 -4.64
CA LYS A 165 -14.58 -11.72 -5.68
C LYS A 165 -14.97 -11.24 -7.09
N THR A 166 -16.26 -11.14 -7.39
CA THR A 166 -16.77 -10.62 -8.67
C THR A 166 -16.39 -9.15 -8.87
N SER A 167 -16.52 -8.32 -7.84
CA SER A 167 -16.11 -6.90 -7.88
C SER A 167 -14.61 -6.76 -8.17
N LEU A 168 -13.76 -7.49 -7.45
CA LEU A 168 -12.32 -7.50 -7.66
C LEU A 168 -11.94 -7.90 -9.08
N TYR A 169 -12.53 -8.97 -9.60
CA TYR A 169 -12.29 -9.42 -10.97
C TYR A 169 -12.64 -8.35 -12.01
N ARG A 170 -13.85 -7.75 -11.90
CA ARG A 170 -14.29 -6.71 -12.84
C ARG A 170 -13.40 -5.47 -12.76
N THR A 171 -13.04 -5.04 -11.57
CA THR A 171 -12.21 -3.86 -11.36
C THR A 171 -10.80 -4.08 -11.91
N ARG A 172 -10.19 -5.26 -11.71
CA ARG A 172 -8.91 -5.61 -12.33
C ARG A 172 -8.96 -5.55 -13.86
N LYS A 173 -9.99 -6.16 -14.45
CA LYS A 173 -10.16 -6.16 -15.90
C LYS A 173 -10.29 -4.74 -16.48
N ARG A 174 -11.03 -3.87 -15.80
CA ARG A 174 -11.15 -2.44 -16.18
C ARG A 174 -9.83 -1.69 -16.03
N LEU A 175 -9.06 -1.99 -14.99
CA LEU A 175 -7.74 -1.40 -14.78
C LEU A 175 -6.78 -1.84 -15.90
N ALA A 176 -6.69 -3.13 -16.20
CA ALA A 176 -5.84 -3.65 -17.27
C ALA A 176 -6.17 -2.99 -18.62
N GLN A 177 -7.45 -2.94 -18.99
CA GLN A 177 -7.90 -2.29 -20.22
C GLN A 177 -7.49 -0.81 -20.27
N LYS A 178 -7.68 -0.08 -19.17
CA LYS A 178 -7.30 1.34 -19.10
C LYS A 178 -5.80 1.54 -19.29
N LEU A 179 -4.96 0.70 -18.68
CA LEU A 179 -3.51 0.79 -18.80
C LEU A 179 -3.05 0.45 -20.22
N GLU A 180 -3.68 -0.54 -20.88
CA GLU A 180 -3.43 -0.85 -22.30
C GLU A 180 -3.79 0.33 -23.22
N GLU A 181 -4.93 1.01 -22.97
CA GLU A 181 -5.38 2.18 -23.74
C GLU A 181 -4.43 3.38 -23.56
N GLU A 182 -3.81 3.54 -22.39
CA GLU A 182 -2.87 4.61 -22.07
C GLU A 182 -1.43 4.29 -22.52
N GLY A 183 -1.17 3.06 -23.00
CA GLY A 183 0.15 2.64 -23.48
C GLY A 183 1.18 2.48 -22.34
N CYS A 184 0.69 2.29 -21.11
CA CYS A 184 1.52 2.05 -19.94
C CYS A 184 2.02 0.59 -19.91
#